data_7ac432efa48011c1f6f684c25216526c
#
_entry.id   7ac432efa48011c1f6f684c25216526c
#
_cell.length_a   1.000
_cell.length_b   1.000
_cell.length_c   1.000
_cell.angle_alpha   90.00
_cell.angle_beta   90.00
_cell.angle_gamma   90.00
#
_symmetry.space_group_name_H-M   'P 1'
#
loop_
_entity.id
_entity.type
_entity.pdbx_description
1 polymer ?
#
loop_
_entity_poly.entity_id
_entity_poly.type
_entity_poly.pdbx_seq_one_letter_code
_entity_poly.pdbx_strand_id
1 'polypeptide(L)'
;DAFTKRGMIYESCEKSRDGTKEYHNAVFVGSDEYGTARHAHKRGLYTQGRSFRGNVEGGDPRCSFHWFGHSGRLYVFEAPIDLLAFLTLYSEAWREHSYVALCGTSEQAMLWMLEKDPRLQKVVLCLDHDAAGIEATGRLTDILREHGHTRVSVLRPEYKDWDEDLKALNGLPAQPAEQHPQLQAAELVCARIAVKCMDLKPDGAMQQVPALFQCYRKCLKEKKLETAMDCMEEIAALSLLVTLRECRQLGTALTPAQGSQYLQNHILPHQNRMAIRNRTEEISAQLQTALAKSGAPGVRGEPEKREIASAWLELALSCAKVSVKNDADELKAMEKQKQALGMEMG
;
A
#
# COMPACT_ATOMS: atom_id res chain seq x y z
N ASP A 1 -24.11 6.32 -16.57
CA ASP A 1 -25.57 6.26 -16.63
C ASP A 1 -26.26 5.93 -15.27
N ALA A 2 -25.77 4.96 -14.50
CA ALA A 2 -26.38 4.59 -13.21
C ALA A 2 -26.20 5.69 -12.15
N PHE A 3 -25.02 6.28 -12.08
CA PHE A 3 -24.70 7.36 -11.13
C PHE A 3 -25.40 8.67 -11.50
N THR A 4 -25.47 9.00 -12.79
CA THR A 4 -26.18 10.20 -13.28
C THR A 4 -27.68 10.09 -13.00
N LYS A 5 -28.31 8.93 -13.25
CA LYS A 5 -29.72 8.68 -12.95
C LYS A 5 -30.05 8.79 -11.46
N ARG A 6 -29.08 8.60 -10.56
CA ARG A 6 -29.23 8.78 -9.12
C ARG A 6 -28.87 10.19 -8.62
N GLY A 7 -28.54 11.12 -9.51
CA GLY A 7 -28.12 12.47 -9.13
C GLY A 7 -26.76 12.55 -8.46
N MET A 8 -25.94 11.48 -8.59
CA MET A 8 -24.61 11.43 -7.98
C MET A 8 -23.53 12.09 -8.85
N ILE A 9 -23.81 12.28 -10.14
CA ILE A 9 -22.92 12.97 -11.08
C ILE A 9 -23.75 13.95 -11.90
N TYR A 10 -23.30 15.20 -11.96
CA TYR A 10 -23.88 16.24 -12.80
C TYR A 10 -22.81 17.24 -13.24
N GLU A 11 -23.17 18.13 -14.16
CA GLU A 11 -22.33 19.24 -14.60
C GLU A 11 -22.70 20.49 -13.81
N SER A 12 -21.69 21.25 -13.35
CA SER A 12 -21.86 22.61 -12.87
C SER A 12 -21.23 23.60 -13.84
N CYS A 13 -21.89 24.73 -14.07
CA CYS A 13 -21.34 25.86 -14.79
C CYS A 13 -21.20 27.05 -13.85
N GLU A 14 -19.99 27.54 -13.67
CA GLU A 14 -19.65 28.65 -12.78
C GLU A 14 -19.02 29.79 -13.58
N LYS A 15 -19.42 31.02 -13.32
CA LYS A 15 -18.82 32.20 -13.95
C LYS A 15 -17.65 32.74 -13.14
N SER A 16 -16.60 33.23 -13.84
CA SER A 16 -15.53 34.00 -13.19
C SER A 16 -16.08 35.24 -12.51
N ARG A 17 -15.33 35.82 -11.55
CA ARG A 17 -15.75 37.01 -10.81
C ARG A 17 -16.08 38.21 -11.73
N ASP A 18 -15.39 38.32 -12.85
CA ASP A 18 -15.59 39.39 -13.88
C ASP A 18 -16.64 39.00 -14.93
N GLY A 19 -17.23 37.78 -14.84
CA GLY A 19 -18.24 37.29 -15.78
C GLY A 19 -17.72 36.94 -17.18
N THR A 20 -16.40 37.03 -17.42
CA THR A 20 -15.82 36.88 -18.75
C THR A 20 -15.57 35.42 -19.14
N LYS A 21 -15.51 34.50 -18.17
CA LYS A 21 -15.25 33.09 -18.38
C LYS A 21 -16.29 32.23 -17.69
N GLU A 22 -16.62 31.10 -18.32
CA GLU A 22 -17.45 30.05 -17.74
C GLU A 22 -16.57 28.81 -17.46
N TYR A 23 -16.73 28.25 -16.27
CA TYR A 23 -16.02 27.03 -15.84
C TYR A 23 -17.01 25.90 -15.72
N HIS A 24 -16.84 24.89 -16.53
CA HIS A 24 -17.63 23.67 -16.52
C HIS A 24 -16.92 22.60 -15.72
N ASN A 25 -17.60 22.01 -14.76
CA ASN A 25 -17.04 20.97 -13.90
C ASN A 25 -17.97 19.77 -13.83
N ALA A 26 -17.40 18.56 -13.88
CA ALA A 26 -18.08 17.37 -13.40
C ALA A 26 -18.12 17.44 -11.86
N VAL A 27 -19.31 17.24 -11.29
CA VAL A 27 -19.53 17.22 -9.84
C VAL A 27 -19.92 15.84 -9.41
N PHE A 28 -19.16 15.27 -8.47
CA PHE A 28 -19.34 13.94 -7.90
C PHE A 28 -19.85 14.09 -6.48
N VAL A 29 -21.09 13.64 -6.24
CA VAL A 29 -21.79 13.81 -4.97
C VAL A 29 -21.71 12.54 -4.13
N GLY A 30 -21.35 12.70 -2.88
CA GLY A 30 -21.45 11.67 -1.86
C GLY A 30 -22.55 12.02 -0.84
N SER A 31 -23.30 11.00 -0.43
CA SER A 31 -24.45 11.13 0.46
C SER A 31 -24.22 10.39 1.78
N ASP A 32 -24.95 10.79 2.82
CA ASP A 32 -25.06 9.99 4.04
C ASP A 32 -25.99 8.76 3.86
N GLU A 33 -26.16 7.98 4.92
CA GLU A 33 -27.03 6.78 4.96
C GLU A 33 -28.51 7.09 4.72
N TYR A 34 -28.91 8.33 4.80
CA TYR A 34 -30.28 8.80 4.55
C TYR A 34 -30.46 9.32 3.11
N GLY A 35 -29.41 9.29 2.29
CA GLY A 35 -29.41 9.79 0.93
C GLY A 35 -29.27 11.33 0.83
N THR A 36 -28.95 12.01 1.94
CA THR A 36 -28.70 13.44 1.93
C THR A 36 -27.27 13.72 1.44
N ALA A 37 -27.14 14.59 0.43
CA ALA A 37 -25.83 15.03 -0.07
C ALA A 37 -25.02 15.72 1.04
N ARG A 38 -23.82 15.21 1.33
CA ARG A 38 -22.91 15.71 2.38
C ARG A 38 -21.55 16.14 1.85
N HIS A 39 -21.16 15.63 0.72
CA HIS A 39 -19.86 15.92 0.12
C HIS A 39 -20.00 16.08 -1.39
N ALA A 40 -19.19 16.92 -1.99
CA ALA A 40 -19.06 16.99 -3.42
C ALA A 40 -17.61 17.25 -3.83
N HIS A 41 -17.15 16.54 -4.85
CA HIS A 41 -15.87 16.73 -5.49
C HIS A 41 -16.09 17.31 -6.89
N LYS A 42 -15.32 18.31 -7.29
CA LYS A 42 -15.39 18.95 -8.60
C LYS A 42 -14.14 18.64 -9.41
N ARG A 43 -14.31 18.33 -10.70
CA ARG A 43 -13.23 18.21 -11.68
C ARG A 43 -13.59 19.01 -12.92
N GLY A 44 -12.70 19.91 -13.33
CA GLY A 44 -12.87 20.73 -14.54
C GLY A 44 -12.96 19.86 -15.78
N LEU A 45 -13.86 20.18 -16.71
CA LEU A 45 -14.06 19.49 -17.98
C LEU A 45 -13.08 19.95 -19.06
N TYR A 46 -12.35 21.04 -18.85
CA TYR A 46 -11.34 21.51 -19.78
C TYR A 46 -10.11 20.58 -19.77
N THR A 47 -9.74 20.07 -20.94
CA THR A 47 -8.61 19.14 -21.11
C THR A 47 -7.30 19.85 -21.46
N GLN A 48 -7.33 21.17 -21.70
CA GLN A 48 -6.12 21.95 -21.99
C GLN A 48 -5.64 22.70 -20.75
N GLY A 49 -4.35 22.53 -20.42
CA GLY A 49 -3.73 23.13 -19.26
C GLY A 49 -3.98 22.35 -17.97
N ARG A 50 -3.82 23.03 -16.81
CA ARG A 50 -4.00 22.42 -15.50
C ARG A 50 -5.50 22.25 -15.20
N SER A 51 -5.98 21.02 -15.14
CA SER A 51 -7.36 20.71 -14.78
C SER A 51 -7.64 21.12 -13.33
N PHE A 52 -8.77 21.82 -13.12
CA PHE A 52 -9.25 22.12 -11.77
C PHE A 52 -9.74 20.82 -11.10
N ARG A 53 -9.37 20.64 -9.84
CA ARG A 53 -9.91 19.60 -8.96
C ARG A 53 -9.99 20.12 -7.53
N GLY A 54 -11.05 19.79 -6.82
CA GLY A 54 -11.20 20.20 -5.42
C GLY A 54 -12.51 19.74 -4.79
N ASN A 55 -12.50 19.63 -3.49
CA ASN A 55 -13.68 19.35 -2.71
C ASN A 55 -14.46 20.64 -2.46
N VAL A 56 -15.78 20.56 -2.40
CA VAL A 56 -16.63 21.69 -2.04
C VAL A 56 -16.45 21.99 -0.55
N GLU A 57 -16.27 23.25 -0.24
CA GLU A 57 -16.08 23.72 1.13
C GLU A 57 -17.29 23.39 2.02
N GLY A 58 -17.04 22.99 3.27
CA GLY A 58 -18.07 22.58 4.23
C GLY A 58 -18.65 21.19 4.01
N GLY A 59 -18.14 20.42 3.02
CA GLY A 59 -18.53 19.04 2.83
C GLY A 59 -17.95 18.09 3.91
N ASP A 60 -18.66 17.00 4.22
CA ASP A 60 -18.19 15.95 5.12
C ASP A 60 -17.40 14.91 4.33
N PRO A 61 -16.07 14.82 4.50
CA PRO A 61 -15.22 13.91 3.72
C PRO A 61 -15.52 12.43 4.01
N ARG A 62 -16.20 12.08 5.10
CA ARG A 62 -16.65 10.72 5.38
C ARG A 62 -17.66 10.23 4.35
N CYS A 63 -18.53 11.13 3.89
CA CYS A 63 -19.56 10.85 2.90
C CYS A 63 -19.07 11.18 1.49
N SER A 64 -17.86 10.73 1.12
CA SER A 64 -17.31 10.96 -0.21
C SER A 64 -18.06 10.16 -1.29
N PHE A 65 -17.71 10.34 -2.57
CA PHE A 65 -18.36 9.66 -3.68
C PHE A 65 -18.23 8.13 -3.55
N HIS A 66 -19.36 7.41 -3.41
CA HIS A 66 -19.38 5.99 -3.11
C HIS A 66 -20.59 5.25 -3.71
N TRP A 67 -20.52 3.93 -3.70
CA TRP A 67 -21.61 3.02 -4.07
C TRP A 67 -21.63 1.83 -3.12
N PHE A 68 -22.78 1.51 -2.54
CA PHE A 68 -22.99 0.28 -1.79
C PHE A 68 -23.55 -0.81 -2.70
N GLY A 69 -22.84 -1.93 -2.80
CA GLY A 69 -23.27 -3.15 -3.47
C GLY A 69 -23.82 -4.18 -2.49
N HIS A 70 -23.85 -5.44 -2.91
CA HIS A 70 -24.42 -6.54 -2.14
C HIS A 70 -23.35 -7.52 -1.63
N SER A 71 -22.15 -7.52 -2.21
CA SER A 71 -21.06 -8.40 -1.79
C SER A 71 -20.29 -7.80 -0.58
N GLY A 72 -19.53 -8.64 0.10
CA GLY A 72 -18.68 -8.22 1.22
C GLY A 72 -17.35 -7.59 0.78
N ARG A 73 -17.26 -7.01 -0.44
CA ARG A 73 -16.02 -6.43 -1.00
C ARG A 73 -16.15 -4.94 -1.25
N LEU A 74 -15.18 -4.18 -0.75
CA LEU A 74 -15.02 -2.74 -0.96
C LEU A 74 -13.77 -2.47 -1.81
N TYR A 75 -13.94 -1.72 -2.89
CA TYR A 75 -12.84 -1.17 -3.70
C TYR A 75 -12.66 0.30 -3.37
N VAL A 76 -11.42 0.73 -3.14
CA VAL A 76 -11.06 2.08 -2.68
C VAL A 76 -10.17 2.76 -3.70
N PHE A 77 -10.56 3.94 -4.17
CA PHE A 77 -9.88 4.74 -5.18
C PHE A 77 -9.49 6.11 -4.64
N GLU A 78 -8.49 6.75 -5.26
CA GLU A 78 -8.08 8.09 -4.88
C GLU A 78 -9.09 9.15 -5.36
N ALA A 79 -9.55 9.05 -6.60
CA ALA A 79 -10.50 10.01 -7.17
C ALA A 79 -11.73 9.33 -7.81
N PRO A 80 -12.87 10.07 -7.93
CA PRO A 80 -14.08 9.55 -8.57
C PRO A 80 -13.88 9.15 -10.04
N ILE A 81 -12.97 9.84 -10.75
CA ILE A 81 -12.69 9.52 -12.16
C ILE A 81 -12.05 8.14 -12.30
N ASP A 82 -11.13 7.79 -11.39
CA ASP A 82 -10.44 6.49 -11.39
C ASP A 82 -11.41 5.36 -11.07
N LEU A 83 -12.34 5.59 -10.12
CA LEU A 83 -13.43 4.68 -9.83
C LEU A 83 -14.28 4.44 -11.10
N LEU A 84 -14.66 5.49 -11.83
CA LEU A 84 -15.48 5.35 -13.05
C LEU A 84 -14.70 4.69 -14.19
N ALA A 85 -13.42 5.00 -14.35
CA ALA A 85 -12.54 4.34 -15.31
C ALA A 85 -12.43 2.85 -15.01
N PHE A 86 -12.18 2.48 -13.75
CA PHE A 86 -12.17 1.09 -13.29
C PHE A 86 -13.48 0.36 -13.60
N LEU A 87 -14.65 0.97 -13.32
CA LEU A 87 -15.95 0.39 -13.64
C LEU A 87 -16.20 0.26 -15.15
N THR A 88 -15.54 1.05 -15.96
CA THR A 88 -15.59 0.95 -17.42
C THR A 88 -14.73 -0.21 -17.93
N LEU A 89 -13.53 -0.37 -17.35
CA LEU A 89 -12.61 -1.47 -17.64
C LEU A 89 -13.17 -2.83 -17.17
N TYR A 90 -13.81 -2.86 -16.01
CA TYR A 90 -14.33 -4.05 -15.35
C TYR A 90 -15.86 -3.95 -15.15
N SER A 91 -16.58 -3.88 -16.24
CA SER A 91 -18.02 -3.61 -16.23
C SER A 91 -18.91 -4.79 -15.77
N GLU A 92 -18.36 -6.02 -15.76
CA GLU A 92 -19.14 -7.21 -15.35
C GLU A 92 -19.44 -7.19 -13.86
N ALA A 93 -20.72 -7.43 -13.53
CA ALA A 93 -21.22 -7.55 -12.16
C ALA A 93 -20.81 -6.41 -11.19
N TRP A 94 -20.41 -5.24 -11.71
CA TRP A 94 -19.91 -4.15 -10.87
C TRP A 94 -20.87 -3.74 -9.75
N ARG A 95 -22.18 -3.85 -9.97
CA ARG A 95 -23.19 -3.48 -8.96
C ARG A 95 -23.21 -4.39 -7.74
N GLU A 96 -22.57 -5.54 -7.82
CA GLU A 96 -22.46 -6.47 -6.68
C GLU A 96 -21.50 -5.97 -5.63
N HIS A 97 -20.49 -5.18 -6.02
CA HIS A 97 -19.43 -4.71 -5.14
C HIS A 97 -19.68 -3.28 -4.65
N SER A 98 -19.03 -2.94 -3.56
CA SER A 98 -19.03 -1.58 -3.01
C SER A 98 -17.78 -0.85 -3.44
N TYR A 99 -17.90 0.48 -3.62
CA TYR A 99 -16.84 1.34 -4.14
C TYR A 99 -16.84 2.67 -3.41
N VAL A 100 -15.64 3.22 -3.19
CA VAL A 100 -15.46 4.56 -2.64
C VAL A 100 -14.28 5.26 -3.28
N ALA A 101 -14.46 6.54 -3.61
CA ALA A 101 -13.37 7.45 -3.95
C ALA A 101 -13.09 8.35 -2.75
N LEU A 102 -11.83 8.38 -2.29
CA LEU A 102 -11.42 9.14 -1.11
C LEU A 102 -11.45 10.66 -1.36
N CYS A 103 -11.42 11.09 -2.64
CA CYS A 103 -11.24 12.48 -3.06
C CYS A 103 -9.97 13.12 -2.46
N GLY A 104 -8.91 12.31 -2.40
CA GLY A 104 -7.61 12.51 -1.79
C GLY A 104 -7.08 11.19 -1.27
N THR A 105 -6.34 11.21 -0.17
CA THR A 105 -5.72 10.01 0.42
C THR A 105 -6.14 9.75 1.87
N SER A 106 -7.16 10.47 2.40
CA SER A 106 -7.65 10.28 3.77
C SER A 106 -8.48 9.00 3.89
N GLU A 107 -8.37 8.33 5.04
CA GLU A 107 -9.06 7.08 5.37
C GLU A 107 -10.56 7.24 5.68
N GLN A 108 -11.03 8.47 5.92
CA GLN A 108 -12.32 8.74 6.54
C GLN A 108 -13.51 8.12 5.79
N ALA A 109 -13.57 8.25 4.46
CA ALA A 109 -14.65 7.70 3.66
C ALA A 109 -14.65 6.17 3.63
N MET A 110 -13.45 5.56 3.57
CA MET A 110 -13.29 4.12 3.63
C MET A 110 -13.77 3.56 4.97
N LEU A 111 -13.30 4.15 6.09
CA LEU A 111 -13.68 3.71 7.44
C LEU A 111 -15.18 3.91 7.68
N TRP A 112 -15.75 5.01 7.22
CA TRP A 112 -17.19 5.26 7.32
C TRP A 112 -18.01 4.17 6.59
N MET A 113 -17.62 3.78 5.38
CA MET A 113 -18.33 2.70 4.67
C MET A 113 -18.23 1.37 5.41
N LEU A 114 -17.07 1.03 5.98
CA LEU A 114 -16.87 -0.20 6.76
C LEU A 114 -17.69 -0.20 8.05
N GLU A 115 -17.85 0.97 8.69
CA GLU A 115 -18.73 1.14 9.84
C GLU A 115 -20.21 0.97 9.48
N LYS A 116 -20.65 1.55 8.35
CA LYS A 116 -22.06 1.52 7.92
C LYS A 116 -22.51 0.16 7.36
N ASP A 117 -21.60 -0.60 6.78
CA ASP A 117 -21.91 -1.94 6.28
C ASP A 117 -20.93 -3.01 6.82
N PRO A 118 -21.28 -3.66 7.95
CA PRO A 118 -20.43 -4.69 8.54
C PRO A 118 -20.20 -5.93 7.66
N ARG A 119 -20.93 -6.09 6.55
CA ARG A 119 -20.70 -7.16 5.56
C ARG A 119 -19.40 -6.96 4.79
N LEU A 120 -18.88 -5.72 4.74
CA LEU A 120 -17.65 -5.37 4.04
C LEU A 120 -16.43 -5.92 4.79
N GLN A 121 -16.03 -7.14 4.42
CA GLN A 121 -14.93 -7.87 5.07
C GLN A 121 -13.65 -7.95 4.23
N LYS A 122 -13.74 -7.62 2.94
CA LYS A 122 -12.61 -7.63 2.00
C LYS A 122 -12.42 -6.23 1.43
N VAL A 123 -11.26 -5.65 1.65
CA VAL A 123 -10.90 -4.32 1.12
C VAL A 123 -9.86 -4.48 0.02
N VAL A 124 -10.09 -3.86 -1.11
CA VAL A 124 -9.14 -3.80 -2.25
C VAL A 124 -8.74 -2.34 -2.42
N LEU A 125 -7.49 -2.03 -2.15
CA LEU A 125 -6.93 -0.70 -2.35
C LEU A 125 -6.51 -0.56 -3.82
N CYS A 126 -7.13 0.38 -4.53
CA CYS A 126 -6.98 0.64 -5.96
C CYS A 126 -6.48 2.07 -6.21
N LEU A 127 -5.49 2.52 -5.42
CA LEU A 127 -4.95 3.87 -5.49
C LEU A 127 -4.00 4.04 -6.69
N ASP A 128 -3.63 5.28 -6.98
CA ASP A 128 -2.76 5.64 -8.10
C ASP A 128 -1.38 4.96 -8.02
N HIS A 129 -0.78 4.72 -9.17
CA HIS A 129 0.55 4.13 -9.31
C HIS A 129 1.61 5.23 -9.40
N ASP A 130 1.54 6.16 -8.44
CA ASP A 130 2.53 7.21 -8.22
C ASP A 130 3.00 7.22 -6.75
N ALA A 131 3.94 8.11 -6.42
CA ALA A 131 4.53 8.18 -5.08
C ALA A 131 3.48 8.37 -3.98
N ALA A 132 2.47 9.20 -4.22
CA ALA A 132 1.43 9.52 -3.25
C ALA A 132 0.48 8.31 -3.03
N GLY A 133 0.04 7.67 -4.11
CA GLY A 133 -0.83 6.49 -4.05
C GLY A 133 -0.14 5.28 -3.43
N ILE A 134 1.16 5.09 -3.69
CA ILE A 134 1.97 4.01 -3.07
C ILE A 134 2.10 4.24 -1.57
N GLU A 135 2.42 5.47 -1.13
CA GLU A 135 2.49 5.82 0.30
C GLU A 135 1.13 5.64 0.98
N ALA A 136 0.07 6.18 0.37
CA ALA A 136 -1.27 6.07 0.91
C ALA A 136 -1.75 4.61 1.02
N THR A 137 -1.44 3.76 0.02
CA THR A 137 -1.75 2.32 0.06
C THR A 137 -1.16 1.65 1.29
N GLY A 138 0.10 1.93 1.57
CA GLY A 138 0.77 1.40 2.76
C GLY A 138 0.10 1.87 4.05
N ARG A 139 -0.09 3.18 4.21
CA ARG A 139 -0.71 3.81 5.38
C ARG A 139 -2.14 3.30 5.62
N LEU A 140 -2.96 3.23 4.57
CA LEU A 140 -4.33 2.72 4.68
C LEU A 140 -4.36 1.22 5.04
N THR A 141 -3.41 0.43 4.57
CA THR A 141 -3.30 -0.98 4.95
C THR A 141 -3.07 -1.15 6.45
N ASP A 142 -2.23 -0.32 7.07
CA ASP A 142 -1.99 -0.39 8.52
C ASP A 142 -3.20 0.12 9.31
N ILE A 143 -3.82 1.23 8.89
CA ILE A 143 -5.06 1.73 9.49
C ILE A 143 -6.16 0.65 9.47
N LEU A 144 -6.35 -0.03 8.34
CA LEU A 144 -7.32 -1.12 8.23
C LEU A 144 -7.01 -2.25 9.22
N ARG A 145 -5.74 -2.62 9.36
CA ARG A 145 -5.31 -3.66 10.30
C ARG A 145 -5.54 -3.25 11.74
N GLU A 146 -5.26 -2.00 12.12
CA GLU A 146 -5.54 -1.44 13.45
C GLU A 146 -7.04 -1.48 13.79
N HIS A 147 -7.90 -1.32 12.76
CA HIS A 147 -9.36 -1.45 12.90
C HIS A 147 -9.88 -2.90 12.77
N GLY A 148 -8.98 -3.90 12.75
CA GLY A 148 -9.34 -5.32 12.73
C GLY A 148 -9.65 -5.90 11.33
N HIS A 149 -9.47 -5.12 10.26
CA HIS A 149 -9.65 -5.59 8.87
C HIS A 149 -8.37 -6.26 8.36
N THR A 150 -8.34 -7.59 8.35
CA THR A 150 -7.16 -8.39 7.95
C THR A 150 -7.19 -8.84 6.48
N ARG A 151 -8.35 -8.76 5.82
CA ARG A 151 -8.49 -9.17 4.41
C ARG A 151 -8.34 -7.97 3.48
N VAL A 152 -7.11 -7.45 3.43
CA VAL A 152 -6.74 -6.32 2.57
C VAL A 152 -5.90 -6.84 1.41
N SER A 153 -6.21 -6.39 0.20
CA SER A 153 -5.43 -6.64 -1.01
C SER A 153 -5.21 -5.32 -1.76
N VAL A 154 -4.19 -5.31 -2.61
CA VAL A 154 -3.85 -4.15 -3.44
C VAL A 154 -4.02 -4.54 -4.89
N LEU A 155 -4.69 -3.70 -5.66
CA LEU A 155 -4.80 -3.80 -7.11
C LEU A 155 -4.35 -2.45 -7.68
N ARG A 156 -3.27 -2.44 -8.47
CA ARG A 156 -2.72 -1.23 -9.07
C ARG A 156 -3.06 -1.14 -10.54
N PRO A 157 -3.26 0.07 -11.07
CA PRO A 157 -3.29 0.29 -12.50
C PRO A 157 -1.92 -0.02 -13.12
N GLU A 158 -1.89 -0.35 -14.39
CA GLU A 158 -0.67 -0.57 -15.16
C GLU A 158 0.04 0.76 -15.45
N TYR A 159 -0.73 1.80 -15.78
CA TYR A 159 -0.28 3.17 -15.97
C TYR A 159 -0.38 3.95 -14.64
N LYS A 160 -0.27 5.28 -14.70
CA LYS A 160 -0.26 6.14 -13.52
C LYS A 160 -1.51 6.01 -12.66
N ASP A 161 -2.68 5.94 -13.27
CA ASP A 161 -3.99 5.81 -12.64
C ASP A 161 -4.97 5.05 -13.56
N TRP A 162 -6.16 4.73 -13.07
CA TRP A 162 -7.16 3.97 -13.84
C TRP A 162 -7.70 4.72 -15.04
N ASP A 163 -7.72 6.07 -15.03
CA ASP A 163 -8.07 6.89 -16.18
C ASP A 163 -7.02 6.74 -17.30
N GLU A 164 -5.75 6.66 -16.94
CA GLU A 164 -4.65 6.42 -17.88
C GLU A 164 -4.69 4.99 -18.45
N ASP A 165 -5.05 3.97 -17.65
CA ASP A 165 -5.29 2.60 -18.16
C ASP A 165 -6.42 2.59 -19.20
N LEU A 166 -7.52 3.29 -18.91
CA LEU A 166 -8.65 3.41 -19.85
C LEU A 166 -8.26 4.15 -21.13
N LYS A 167 -7.44 5.20 -21.05
CA LYS A 167 -6.89 5.90 -22.22
C LYS A 167 -6.03 4.97 -23.06
N ALA A 168 -5.11 4.23 -22.43
CA ALA A 168 -4.25 3.26 -23.12
C ALA A 168 -5.05 2.20 -23.85
N LEU A 169 -6.09 1.63 -23.22
CA LEU A 169 -6.99 0.67 -23.85
C LEU A 169 -7.67 1.24 -25.10
N ASN A 170 -7.97 2.54 -25.12
CA ASN A 170 -8.59 3.23 -26.25
C ASN A 170 -7.57 3.78 -27.27
N GLY A 171 -6.29 3.43 -27.15
CA GLY A 171 -5.23 3.87 -28.06
C GLY A 171 -4.87 5.37 -27.94
N LEU A 172 -5.23 6.00 -26.82
CA LEU A 172 -4.88 7.39 -26.52
C LEU A 172 -3.53 7.42 -25.77
N PRO A 173 -2.77 8.53 -25.87
CA PRO A 173 -1.57 8.72 -25.06
C PRO A 173 -1.87 8.62 -23.57
N ALA A 174 -1.18 7.72 -22.88
CA ALA A 174 -1.34 7.47 -21.45
C ALA A 174 -0.05 7.78 -20.70
N GLN A 175 -0.17 8.31 -19.48
CA GLN A 175 0.96 8.57 -18.60
C GLN A 175 1.42 7.27 -17.97
N PRO A 176 2.72 6.90 -18.09
CA PRO A 176 3.23 5.69 -17.47
C PRO A 176 3.17 5.78 -15.95
N ALA A 177 3.15 4.62 -15.29
CA ALA A 177 3.32 4.53 -13.85
C ALA A 177 4.63 5.17 -13.42
N GLU A 178 4.64 5.81 -12.25
CA GLU A 178 5.84 6.40 -11.71
C GLU A 178 6.79 5.30 -11.22
N GLN A 179 8.03 5.32 -11.70
CA GLN A 179 9.09 4.44 -11.19
C GLN A 179 9.56 4.96 -9.83
N HIS A 180 8.85 4.59 -8.78
CA HIS A 180 9.17 5.07 -7.45
C HIS A 180 10.34 4.30 -6.84
N PRO A 181 11.42 4.96 -6.36
CA PRO A 181 12.59 4.29 -5.80
C PRO A 181 12.30 3.29 -4.68
N GLN A 182 11.29 3.54 -3.86
CA GLN A 182 10.90 2.59 -2.82
C GLN A 182 10.26 1.31 -3.38
N LEU A 183 9.50 1.40 -4.47
CA LEU A 183 8.91 0.23 -5.10
C LEU A 183 10.00 -0.63 -5.75
N GLN A 184 10.91 0.01 -6.51
CA GLN A 184 12.05 -0.68 -7.09
C GLN A 184 12.94 -1.34 -6.02
N ALA A 185 13.24 -0.61 -4.94
CA ALA A 185 13.98 -1.15 -3.81
C ALA A 185 13.26 -2.34 -3.16
N ALA A 186 11.93 -2.27 -2.98
CA ALA A 186 11.14 -3.37 -2.42
C ALA A 186 11.20 -4.62 -3.30
N GLU A 187 11.11 -4.48 -4.62
CA GLU A 187 11.22 -5.60 -5.57
C GLU A 187 12.61 -6.24 -5.50
N LEU A 188 13.67 -5.43 -5.51
CA LEU A 188 15.07 -5.91 -5.42
C LEU A 188 15.34 -6.63 -4.10
N VAL A 189 14.92 -6.05 -2.97
CA VAL A 189 15.10 -6.66 -1.64
C VAL A 189 14.33 -7.98 -1.53
N CYS A 190 13.08 -8.02 -1.99
CA CYS A 190 12.28 -9.26 -2.01
C CYS A 190 12.94 -10.34 -2.86
N ALA A 191 13.50 -10.00 -4.01
CA ALA A 191 14.21 -10.94 -4.87
C ALA A 191 15.46 -11.50 -4.16
N ARG A 192 16.28 -10.66 -3.52
CA ARG A 192 17.45 -11.08 -2.75
C ARG A 192 17.08 -11.99 -1.56
N ILE A 193 16.02 -11.62 -0.80
CA ILE A 193 15.52 -12.47 0.29
C ILE A 193 15.02 -13.81 -0.24
N ALA A 194 14.32 -13.86 -1.37
CA ALA A 194 13.85 -15.10 -1.97
C ALA A 194 15.01 -16.01 -2.38
N VAL A 195 16.08 -15.47 -2.95
CA VAL A 195 17.31 -16.22 -3.27
C VAL A 195 17.94 -16.79 -1.99
N LYS A 196 18.10 -15.99 -0.94
CA LYS A 196 18.64 -16.46 0.35
C LYS A 196 17.79 -17.59 0.96
N CYS A 197 16.47 -17.54 0.79
CA CYS A 197 15.59 -18.62 1.27
C CYS A 197 15.82 -19.96 0.58
N MET A 198 16.44 -20.02 -0.61
CA MET A 198 16.76 -21.28 -1.28
C MET A 198 17.95 -22.00 -0.64
N ASP A 199 18.90 -21.26 -0.08
CA ASP A 199 20.14 -21.78 0.48
C ASP A 199 20.09 -21.99 2.00
N LEU A 200 19.19 -21.32 2.69
CA LEU A 200 19.06 -21.31 4.14
C LEU A 200 18.06 -22.37 4.64
N LYS A 201 18.22 -22.77 5.90
CA LYS A 201 17.30 -23.70 6.60
C LYS A 201 16.81 -23.09 7.89
N PRO A 202 15.53 -23.30 8.27
CA PRO A 202 14.96 -22.72 9.49
C PRO A 202 15.53 -23.32 10.79
N ASP A 203 16.17 -24.51 10.73
CA ASP A 203 16.63 -25.26 11.92
C ASP A 203 17.82 -24.59 12.57
N GLY A 204 18.41 -23.65 12.27
CA GLY A 204 19.49 -22.91 12.95
C GLY A 204 19.12 -21.49 13.34
N ALA A 205 17.92 -21.07 13.01
CA ALA A 205 17.53 -19.68 13.12
C ALA A 205 17.68 -19.09 14.54
N MET A 206 17.39 -19.88 15.57
CA MET A 206 17.52 -19.47 16.99
C MET A 206 18.94 -19.04 17.37
N GLN A 207 19.98 -19.64 16.77
CA GLN A 207 21.39 -19.34 17.01
C GLN A 207 21.92 -18.33 15.97
N GLN A 208 21.55 -18.48 14.71
CA GLN A 208 22.07 -17.67 13.60
C GLN A 208 21.58 -16.23 13.66
N VAL A 209 20.27 -16.03 13.87
CA VAL A 209 19.67 -14.68 13.84
C VAL A 209 20.26 -13.74 14.89
N PRO A 210 20.48 -14.14 16.15
CA PRO A 210 21.20 -13.28 17.12
C PRO A 210 22.62 -12.93 16.68
N ALA A 211 23.35 -13.89 16.12
CA ALA A 211 24.72 -13.68 15.62
C ALA A 211 24.75 -12.68 14.44
N LEU A 212 23.85 -12.85 13.48
CA LEU A 212 23.68 -11.92 12.36
C LEU A 212 23.29 -10.50 12.84
N PHE A 213 22.45 -10.40 13.84
CA PHE A 213 22.07 -9.09 14.41
C PHE A 213 23.25 -8.42 15.12
N GLN A 214 24.11 -9.17 15.79
CA GLN A 214 25.35 -8.63 16.34
C GLN A 214 26.32 -8.18 15.22
N CYS A 215 26.46 -8.97 14.15
CA CYS A 215 27.22 -8.60 12.96
C CYS A 215 26.71 -7.28 12.35
N TYR A 216 25.40 -7.17 12.12
CA TYR A 216 24.75 -5.96 11.65
C TYR A 216 25.14 -4.73 12.48
N ARG A 217 25.01 -4.81 13.81
CA ARG A 217 25.35 -3.70 14.72
C ARG A 217 26.82 -3.33 14.64
N LYS A 218 27.72 -4.28 14.45
CA LYS A 218 29.16 -4.05 14.25
C LYS A 218 29.40 -3.35 12.91
N CYS A 219 28.82 -3.86 11.83
CA CYS A 219 28.95 -3.30 10.49
C CYS A 219 28.45 -1.85 10.41
N LEU A 220 27.34 -1.52 11.10
CA LEU A 220 26.88 -0.13 11.19
C LEU A 220 27.90 0.80 11.85
N LYS A 221 28.57 0.35 12.93
CA LYS A 221 29.63 1.14 13.59
C LYS A 221 30.84 1.32 12.70
N GLU A 222 31.16 0.31 11.91
CA GLU A 222 32.29 0.32 10.95
C GLU A 222 31.94 1.01 9.61
N LYS A 223 30.71 1.50 9.45
CA LYS A 223 30.17 2.10 8.20
C LYS A 223 30.19 1.18 6.99
N LYS A 224 30.10 -0.13 7.20
CA LYS A 224 30.00 -1.16 6.15
C LYS A 224 28.53 -1.44 5.85
N LEU A 225 27.90 -0.51 5.12
CA LEU A 225 26.43 -0.56 4.91
C LEU A 225 25.99 -1.78 4.11
N GLU A 226 26.69 -2.12 3.03
CA GLU A 226 26.36 -3.30 2.20
C GLU A 226 26.32 -4.58 3.04
N THR A 227 27.35 -4.86 3.83
CA THR A 227 27.40 -6.04 4.71
C THR A 227 26.32 -5.97 5.80
N ALA A 228 26.00 -4.76 6.29
CA ALA A 228 24.93 -4.60 7.26
C ALA A 228 23.57 -4.95 6.64
N MET A 229 23.28 -4.50 5.41
CA MET A 229 22.05 -4.84 4.70
C MET A 229 21.97 -6.32 4.38
N ASP A 230 23.10 -6.93 4.00
CA ASP A 230 23.17 -8.37 3.77
C ASP A 230 22.77 -9.18 5.02
N CYS A 231 23.26 -8.79 6.20
CA CYS A 231 22.83 -9.37 7.48
C CYS A 231 21.31 -9.18 7.72
N MET A 232 20.74 -8.03 7.40
CA MET A 232 19.29 -7.79 7.57
C MET A 232 18.46 -8.68 6.65
N GLU A 233 18.85 -8.83 5.41
CA GLU A 233 18.18 -9.71 4.45
C GLU A 233 18.28 -11.19 4.83
N GLU A 234 19.42 -11.60 5.38
CA GLU A 234 19.59 -12.97 5.87
C GLU A 234 18.73 -13.24 7.12
N ILE A 235 18.63 -12.29 8.04
CA ILE A 235 17.69 -12.36 9.18
C ILE A 235 16.24 -12.43 8.65
N ALA A 236 15.89 -11.61 7.69
CA ALA A 236 14.56 -11.63 7.09
C ALA A 236 14.24 -12.98 6.44
N ALA A 237 15.18 -13.57 5.69
CA ALA A 237 15.02 -14.87 5.05
C ALA A 237 14.85 -16.01 6.06
N LEU A 238 15.71 -16.08 7.08
CA LEU A 238 15.61 -17.08 8.15
C LEU A 238 14.29 -16.95 8.91
N SER A 239 13.90 -15.72 9.23
CA SER A 239 12.64 -15.44 9.94
C SER A 239 11.42 -15.83 9.12
N LEU A 240 11.43 -15.58 7.81
CA LEU A 240 10.38 -16.02 6.89
C LEU A 240 10.30 -17.53 6.81
N LEU A 241 11.45 -18.23 6.73
CA LEU A 241 11.50 -19.71 6.70
C LEU A 241 10.93 -20.32 7.97
N VAL A 242 11.21 -19.75 9.14
CA VAL A 242 10.58 -20.18 10.40
C VAL A 242 9.07 -19.96 10.36
N THR A 243 8.61 -18.81 9.91
CA THR A 243 7.18 -18.52 9.73
C THR A 243 6.50 -19.56 8.85
N LEU A 244 7.08 -19.85 7.68
CA LEU A 244 6.56 -20.84 6.74
C LEU A 244 6.51 -22.26 7.34
N ARG A 245 7.53 -22.62 8.13
CA ARG A 245 7.56 -23.91 8.85
C ARG A 245 6.41 -24.01 9.86
N GLU A 246 6.21 -23.00 10.70
CA GLU A 246 5.13 -22.99 11.69
C GLU A 246 3.74 -22.98 11.02
N CYS A 247 3.56 -22.22 9.94
CA CYS A 247 2.33 -22.23 9.15
C CYS A 247 2.04 -23.60 8.55
N ARG A 248 3.05 -24.31 8.03
CA ARG A 248 2.89 -25.69 7.51
C ARG A 248 2.41 -26.65 8.58
N GLN A 249 2.91 -26.52 9.81
CA GLN A 249 2.47 -27.35 10.95
C GLN A 249 1.02 -27.04 11.37
N LEU A 250 0.49 -25.87 11.01
CA LEU A 250 -0.91 -25.46 11.22
C LEU A 250 -1.83 -25.88 10.05
N GLY A 251 -1.32 -26.67 9.08
CA GLY A 251 -2.06 -27.07 7.89
C GLY A 251 -2.25 -25.96 6.84
N THR A 252 -1.64 -24.80 7.05
CA THR A 252 -1.65 -23.68 6.11
C THR A 252 -0.37 -23.68 5.30
N ALA A 253 -0.31 -24.52 4.27
CA ALA A 253 0.87 -24.61 3.40
C ALA A 253 1.01 -23.34 2.56
N LEU A 254 1.83 -22.39 3.02
CA LEU A 254 2.31 -21.29 2.19
C LEU A 254 3.56 -21.74 1.43
N THR A 255 3.58 -21.53 0.13
CA THR A 255 4.79 -21.71 -0.68
C THR A 255 5.75 -20.54 -0.43
N PRO A 256 7.07 -20.72 -0.67
CA PRO A 256 8.04 -19.61 -0.61
C PRO A 256 7.64 -18.43 -1.51
N ALA A 257 7.05 -18.70 -2.68
CA ALA A 257 6.53 -17.66 -3.57
C ALA A 257 5.40 -16.85 -2.94
N GLN A 258 4.48 -17.49 -2.23
CA GLN A 258 3.41 -16.79 -1.48
C GLN A 258 3.97 -15.98 -0.31
N GLY A 259 5.00 -16.48 0.37
CA GLY A 259 5.72 -15.74 1.40
C GLY A 259 6.43 -14.50 0.84
N SER A 260 7.09 -14.63 -0.31
CA SER A 260 7.72 -13.51 -1.01
C SER A 260 6.67 -12.47 -1.46
N GLN A 261 5.53 -12.92 -2.00
CA GLN A 261 4.43 -12.03 -2.36
C GLN A 261 3.84 -11.30 -1.15
N TYR A 262 3.72 -11.98 -0.01
CA TYR A 262 3.29 -11.36 1.24
C TYR A 262 4.27 -10.27 1.69
N LEU A 263 5.59 -10.58 1.68
CA LEU A 263 6.62 -9.57 1.98
C LEU A 263 6.51 -8.38 1.02
N GLN A 264 6.40 -8.60 -0.28
CA GLN A 264 6.30 -7.55 -1.28
C GLN A 264 5.12 -6.61 -1.03
N ASN A 265 3.98 -7.15 -0.62
CA ASN A 265 2.78 -6.36 -0.32
C ASN A 265 2.87 -5.54 0.99
N HIS A 266 3.74 -5.94 1.93
CA HIS A 266 3.81 -5.34 3.27
C HIS A 266 5.15 -4.65 3.58
N ILE A 267 6.12 -4.77 2.68
CA ILE A 267 7.49 -4.30 2.90
C ILE A 267 7.66 -2.80 2.61
N LEU A 268 6.72 -2.20 1.86
CA LEU A 268 6.77 -0.76 1.59
C LEU A 268 6.75 -0.01 2.92
N PRO A 269 7.83 0.70 3.25
CA PRO A 269 7.90 1.39 4.53
C PRO A 269 6.89 2.53 4.52
N HIS A 270 6.04 2.57 5.54
CA HIS A 270 5.41 3.83 5.88
C HIS A 270 6.51 4.86 6.07
N GLN A 271 6.40 5.98 5.41
CA GLN A 271 7.30 7.10 5.58
C GLN A 271 7.08 7.84 6.91
N ASN A 272 6.60 7.17 7.94
CA ASN A 272 6.63 7.75 9.26
C ASN A 272 8.08 7.80 9.74
N ARG A 273 8.63 8.95 9.59
CA ARG A 273 9.73 9.72 10.18
C ARG A 273 10.55 9.11 11.34
N MET A 274 10.46 7.78 11.57
CA MET A 274 11.27 7.14 12.59
C MET A 274 12.69 6.94 12.07
N ALA A 275 13.62 7.59 12.72
CA ALA A 275 15.05 7.47 12.44
C ALA A 275 15.49 6.00 12.46
N ILE A 276 16.49 5.63 11.63
CA ILE A 276 17.12 4.30 11.57
C ILE A 276 17.49 3.78 12.98
N ARG A 277 17.82 4.66 13.89
CA ARG A 277 18.15 4.35 15.29
C ARG A 277 17.00 3.66 16.04
N ASN A 278 15.77 4.16 15.91
CA ASN A 278 14.59 3.58 16.58
C ASN A 278 14.24 2.21 16.01
N ARG A 279 14.51 1.96 14.72
CA ARG A 279 14.28 0.65 14.10
C ARG A 279 15.22 -0.44 14.60
N THR A 280 16.47 -0.09 14.90
CA THR A 280 17.42 -1.05 15.49
C THR A 280 16.95 -1.54 16.86
N GLU A 281 16.38 -0.64 17.67
CA GLU A 281 15.80 -0.98 18.99
C GLU A 281 14.54 -1.81 18.82
N GLU A 282 13.67 -1.47 17.90
CA GLU A 282 12.47 -2.22 17.55
C GLU A 282 12.81 -3.65 17.09
N ILE A 283 13.74 -3.80 16.15
CA ILE A 283 14.21 -5.11 15.68
C ILE A 283 14.81 -5.92 16.83
N SER A 284 15.56 -5.28 17.73
CA SER A 284 16.09 -5.95 18.93
C SER A 284 15.00 -6.50 19.83
N ALA A 285 13.94 -5.72 20.06
CA ALA A 285 12.79 -6.14 20.87
C ALA A 285 11.98 -7.26 20.18
N GLN A 286 11.75 -7.16 18.89
CA GLN A 286 11.09 -8.20 18.09
C GLN A 286 11.88 -9.50 18.08
N LEU A 287 13.21 -9.42 17.94
CA LEU A 287 14.09 -10.57 18.02
C LEU A 287 13.99 -11.27 19.39
N GLN A 288 14.04 -10.51 20.48
CA GLN A 288 13.88 -11.07 21.81
C GLN A 288 12.52 -11.75 22.00
N THR A 289 11.45 -11.13 21.48
CA THR A 289 10.11 -11.71 21.51
C THR A 289 10.02 -13.01 20.73
N ALA A 290 10.55 -13.05 19.50
CA ALA A 290 10.55 -14.25 18.67
C ALA A 290 11.34 -15.39 19.30
N LEU A 291 12.51 -15.09 19.87
CA LEU A 291 13.34 -16.08 20.56
C LEU A 291 12.66 -16.62 21.84
N ALA A 292 12.07 -15.75 22.66
CA ALA A 292 11.37 -16.13 23.88
C ALA A 292 10.18 -17.05 23.57
N LYS A 293 9.35 -16.71 22.60
CA LYS A 293 8.21 -17.54 22.17
C LYS A 293 8.67 -18.89 21.61
N SER A 294 9.76 -18.92 20.85
CA SER A 294 10.30 -20.14 20.24
C SER A 294 11.02 -21.05 21.25
N GLY A 295 11.60 -20.49 22.31
CA GLY A 295 12.34 -21.21 23.37
C GLY A 295 11.45 -21.76 24.48
N ALA A 296 10.14 -21.50 24.50
CA ALA A 296 9.24 -22.00 25.54
C ALA A 296 9.19 -23.54 25.53
N PRO A 297 9.42 -24.20 26.68
CA PRO A 297 9.39 -25.67 26.76
C PRO A 297 7.94 -26.18 26.72
N GLY A 298 7.71 -27.29 26.01
CA GLY A 298 6.45 -28.02 25.98
C GLY A 298 5.95 -28.43 24.60
N VAL A 299 4.85 -29.21 24.58
CA VAL A 299 4.14 -29.53 23.33
C VAL A 299 3.35 -28.30 22.91
N ARG A 300 3.68 -27.74 21.76
CA ARG A 300 3.08 -26.49 21.25
C ARG A 300 1.72 -26.77 20.62
N GLY A 301 0.68 -26.13 21.19
CA GLY A 301 -0.65 -26.10 20.60
C GLY A 301 -0.74 -25.15 19.39
N GLU A 302 -1.92 -25.13 18.73
CA GLU A 302 -2.14 -24.19 17.60
C GLU A 302 -1.96 -22.71 17.96
N PRO A 303 -2.45 -22.20 19.13
CA PRO A 303 -2.27 -20.79 19.50
C PRO A 303 -0.79 -20.39 19.57
N GLU A 304 0.05 -21.22 20.26
CA GLU A 304 1.47 -20.91 20.40
C GLU A 304 2.19 -20.92 19.06
N LYS A 305 1.86 -21.86 18.14
CA LYS A 305 2.43 -21.89 16.79
C LYS A 305 2.07 -20.65 15.98
N ARG A 306 0.83 -20.15 16.12
CA ARG A 306 0.40 -18.90 15.47
C ARG A 306 1.16 -17.69 16.02
N GLU A 307 1.35 -17.62 17.32
CA GLU A 307 2.13 -16.55 17.94
C GLU A 307 3.60 -16.56 17.54
N ILE A 308 4.20 -17.76 17.44
CA ILE A 308 5.57 -17.90 16.95
C ILE A 308 5.66 -17.45 15.50
N ALA A 309 4.76 -17.94 14.63
CA ALA A 309 4.74 -17.54 13.23
C ALA A 309 4.58 -16.02 13.05
N SER A 310 3.68 -15.39 13.83
CA SER A 310 3.48 -13.93 13.79
C SER A 310 4.73 -13.18 14.23
N ALA A 311 5.36 -13.56 15.36
CA ALA A 311 6.54 -12.87 15.85
C ALA A 311 7.73 -12.94 14.87
N TRP A 312 7.95 -14.09 14.23
CA TRP A 312 8.99 -14.23 13.20
C TRP A 312 8.66 -13.47 11.92
N LEU A 313 7.39 -13.41 11.54
CA LEU A 313 6.95 -12.62 10.39
C LEU A 313 7.16 -11.13 10.60
N GLU A 314 6.84 -10.61 11.78
CA GLU A 314 7.08 -9.20 12.14
C GLU A 314 8.59 -8.87 12.09
N LEU A 315 9.43 -9.76 12.60
CA LEU A 315 10.88 -9.61 12.51
C LEU A 315 11.36 -9.61 11.05
N ALA A 316 10.86 -10.53 10.21
CA ALA A 316 11.19 -10.58 8.79
C ALA A 316 10.83 -9.27 8.07
N LEU A 317 9.62 -8.75 8.29
CA LEU A 317 9.15 -7.51 7.71
C LEU A 317 9.98 -6.30 8.15
N SER A 318 10.30 -6.22 9.44
CA SER A 318 11.08 -5.09 9.97
C SER A 318 12.50 -5.07 9.42
N CYS A 319 13.16 -6.22 9.34
CA CYS A 319 14.49 -6.34 8.75
C CYS A 319 14.49 -6.00 7.25
N ALA A 320 13.52 -6.53 6.51
CA ALA A 320 13.38 -6.23 5.09
C ALA A 320 13.11 -4.74 4.82
N LYS A 321 12.27 -4.07 5.63
CA LYS A 321 12.02 -2.62 5.54
C LYS A 321 13.28 -1.77 5.74
N VAL A 322 14.27 -2.22 6.52
CA VAL A 322 15.55 -1.52 6.67
C VAL A 322 16.33 -1.56 5.36
N SER A 323 16.44 -2.72 4.71
CA SER A 323 17.11 -2.86 3.41
C SER A 323 16.40 -2.06 2.32
N VAL A 324 15.07 -2.11 2.26
CA VAL A 324 14.29 -1.31 1.29
C VAL A 324 14.57 0.18 1.46
N LYS A 325 14.62 0.67 2.69
CA LYS A 325 14.90 2.08 2.93
C LYS A 325 16.31 2.46 2.47
N ASN A 326 17.30 1.63 2.74
CA ASN A 326 18.68 1.87 2.30
C ASN A 326 18.76 1.93 0.77
N ASP A 327 18.23 0.92 0.07
CA ASP A 327 18.24 0.84 -1.38
C ASP A 327 17.48 2.00 -2.03
N ALA A 328 16.33 2.39 -1.46
CA ALA A 328 15.55 3.53 -1.94
C ALA A 328 16.30 4.85 -1.79
N ASP A 329 17.05 5.03 -0.70
CA ASP A 329 17.86 6.23 -0.49
C ASP A 329 19.03 6.27 -1.49
N GLU A 330 19.64 5.13 -1.82
CA GLU A 330 20.69 5.01 -2.86
C GLU A 330 20.13 5.31 -4.26
N LEU A 331 18.99 4.74 -4.63
CA LEU A 331 18.33 5.01 -5.92
C LEU A 331 18.01 6.50 -6.08
N LYS A 332 17.46 7.14 -5.04
CA LYS A 332 17.20 8.60 -5.03
C LYS A 332 18.47 9.43 -5.21
N ALA A 333 19.58 9.02 -4.59
CA ALA A 333 20.87 9.70 -4.74
C ALA A 333 21.40 9.59 -6.18
N MET A 334 21.27 8.40 -6.80
CA MET A 334 21.66 8.16 -8.20
C MET A 334 20.83 8.99 -9.18
N GLU A 335 19.52 9.08 -8.97
CA GLU A 335 18.63 9.90 -9.80
C GLU A 335 18.99 11.39 -9.74
N LYS A 336 19.24 11.91 -8.54
CA LYS A 336 19.68 13.30 -8.37
C LYS A 336 21.02 13.60 -9.07
N GLN A 337 21.96 12.65 -9.02
CA GLN A 337 23.24 12.79 -9.74
C GLN A 337 23.04 12.80 -11.25
N LYS A 338 22.20 11.93 -11.80
CA LYS A 338 21.87 11.90 -13.24
C LYS A 338 21.22 13.21 -13.69
N GLN A 339 20.28 13.75 -12.89
CA GLN A 339 19.64 15.03 -13.19
C GLN A 339 20.64 16.19 -13.17
N ALA A 340 21.56 16.25 -12.21
CA ALA A 340 22.60 17.25 -12.13
C ALA A 340 23.54 17.21 -13.36
N LEU A 341 23.98 16.01 -13.77
CA LEU A 341 24.81 15.82 -14.96
C LEU A 341 24.06 16.15 -16.27
N GLY A 342 22.77 15.87 -16.35
CA GLY A 342 21.93 16.23 -17.50
C GLY A 342 21.69 17.74 -17.63
N MET A 343 21.74 18.49 -16.52
CA MET A 343 21.63 19.95 -16.53
C MET A 343 22.97 20.66 -16.90
N GLU A 344 24.09 19.99 -16.71
CA GLU A 344 25.40 20.52 -17.13
C GLU A 344 25.68 20.32 -18.63
N MET A 345 24.94 19.45 -19.33
CA MET A 345 25.10 19.16 -20.76
C MET A 345 24.04 19.82 -21.66
N GLY A 346 23.13 20.60 -21.13
CA GLY A 346 22.10 21.38 -21.83
C GLY A 346 22.30 22.87 -21.65
#